data_4d3651664243533968fe2cf2714c3842
#
_entry.id   4d3651664243533968fe2cf2714c3842
#
_cell.length_a   1.000
_cell.length_b   1.000
_cell.length_c   1.000
_cell.angle_alpha   90.00
_cell.angle_beta   90.00
_cell.angle_gamma   90.00
#
_symmetry.space_group_name_H-M   'P 1'
#
loop_
_entity.id
_entity.type
_entity.pdbx_description
1 polymer ?
#
loop_
_entity_poly.entity_id
_entity_poly.type
_entity_poly.pdbx_seq_one_letter_code
_entity_poly.pdbx_strand_id
1 'polypeptide(L)'
;MTGEGFGPEFAATFRTLMVDVLGREAEVTARVLAAIPDDRSGYRPASGSRSAAEVAWHIAADVWFLDGIARREFEVNPDQTHTNPTRSTAELAEWYLARVRGALDRIRAVPAEELVAPLTLGGVSEQSGNAFPAFVYLLWAHTHTVHHRGQLAAYLRPMGAKVPGIYGPSGDEPA
;
A
#
# COMPACT_ATOMS: atom_id res chain seq x y z
N MET A 1 -7.73 -1.91 -20.00
CA MET A 1 -6.50 -1.84 -20.83
C MET A 1 -6.15 -3.27 -21.18
N THR A 2 -6.33 -3.65 -22.42
CA THR A 2 -5.86 -4.94 -22.94
C THR A 2 -4.35 -4.86 -23.05
N GLY A 3 -3.62 -5.90 -22.63
CA GLY A 3 -2.15 -5.92 -22.63
C GLY A 3 -1.48 -5.98 -24.01
N GLU A 4 -2.22 -5.67 -25.06
CA GLU A 4 -1.71 -5.54 -26.42
C GLU A 4 -0.83 -4.30 -26.51
N GLY A 5 0.47 -4.48 -26.50
CA GLY A 5 1.49 -3.43 -26.67
C GLY A 5 2.61 -3.40 -25.62
N PHE A 6 2.51 -4.13 -24.52
CA PHE A 6 3.55 -4.15 -23.48
C PHE A 6 4.25 -5.51 -23.44
N GLY A 7 5.48 -5.58 -23.92
CA GLY A 7 6.31 -6.78 -23.85
C GLY A 7 7.01 -6.96 -22.50
N PRO A 8 7.68 -8.13 -22.30
CA PRO A 8 8.41 -8.43 -21.07
C PRO A 8 9.49 -7.40 -20.71
N GLU A 9 10.17 -6.83 -21.69
CA GLU A 9 11.19 -5.78 -21.47
C GLU A 9 10.59 -4.51 -20.84
N PHE A 10 9.43 -4.06 -21.34
CA PHE A 10 8.70 -2.94 -20.72
C PHE A 10 8.29 -3.28 -19.29
N ALA A 11 7.73 -4.46 -19.06
CA ALA A 11 7.27 -4.88 -17.73
C ALA A 11 8.43 -4.96 -16.73
N ALA A 12 9.60 -5.43 -17.16
CA ALA A 12 10.81 -5.47 -16.34
C ALA A 12 11.31 -4.06 -15.97
N THR A 13 11.32 -3.14 -16.94
CA THR A 13 11.70 -1.73 -16.71
C THR A 13 10.71 -1.05 -15.78
N PHE A 14 9.42 -1.22 -16.03
CA PHE A 14 8.34 -0.67 -15.19
C PHE A 14 8.39 -1.23 -13.76
N ARG A 15 8.61 -2.55 -13.60
CA ARG A 15 8.82 -3.17 -12.29
C ARG A 15 9.98 -2.50 -11.54
N THR A 16 11.12 -2.33 -12.19
CA THR A 16 12.30 -1.71 -11.57
C THR A 16 11.98 -0.31 -11.05
N LEU A 17 11.34 0.52 -11.88
CA LEU A 17 10.89 1.84 -11.47
C LEU A 17 9.90 1.78 -10.29
N MET A 18 8.88 0.94 -10.40
CA MET A 18 7.82 0.88 -9.39
C MET A 18 8.30 0.32 -8.06
N VAL A 19 9.22 -0.63 -8.07
CA VAL A 19 9.82 -1.16 -6.84
C VAL A 19 10.60 -0.06 -6.11
N ASP A 20 11.34 0.78 -6.82
CA ASP A 20 12.05 1.92 -6.22
C ASP A 20 11.08 3.01 -5.72
N VAL A 21 10.00 3.28 -6.47
CA VAL A 21 8.94 4.21 -6.05
C VAL A 21 8.25 3.68 -4.78
N LEU A 22 7.76 2.43 -4.80
CA LEU A 22 7.06 1.82 -3.67
C LEU A 22 7.95 1.74 -2.42
N GLY A 23 9.26 1.50 -2.59
CA GLY A 23 10.21 1.50 -1.47
C GLY A 23 10.30 2.87 -0.78
N ARG A 24 10.40 3.96 -1.55
CA ARG A 24 10.40 5.34 -1.01
C ARG A 24 9.05 5.71 -0.40
N GLU A 25 7.97 5.36 -1.05
CA GLU A 25 6.61 5.59 -0.54
C GLU A 25 6.36 4.84 0.78
N ALA A 26 6.93 3.66 0.96
CA ALA A 26 6.83 2.89 2.20
C ALA A 26 7.49 3.62 3.38
N GLU A 27 8.64 4.26 3.18
CA GLU A 27 9.31 5.06 4.22
C GLU A 27 8.43 6.24 4.66
N VAL A 28 7.85 6.95 3.69
CA VAL A 28 6.95 8.08 3.96
C VAL A 28 5.67 7.60 4.66
N THR A 29 5.12 6.49 4.21
CA THR A 29 3.91 5.89 4.80
C THR A 29 4.16 5.45 6.24
N ALA A 30 5.30 4.82 6.52
CA ALA A 30 5.68 4.42 7.87
C ALA A 30 5.76 5.62 8.83
N ARG A 31 6.27 6.79 8.38
CA ARG A 31 6.27 8.01 9.18
C ARG A 31 4.86 8.50 9.52
N VAL A 32 3.94 8.42 8.56
CA VAL A 32 2.53 8.80 8.79
C VAL A 32 1.86 7.82 9.75
N LEU A 33 2.11 6.51 9.63
CA LEU A 33 1.61 5.51 10.56
C LEU A 33 2.11 5.75 11.98
N ALA A 34 3.41 6.00 12.15
CA ALA A 34 4.04 6.26 13.44
C ALA A 34 3.58 7.59 14.08
N ALA A 35 3.06 8.53 13.29
CA ALA A 35 2.57 9.81 13.81
C ALA A 35 1.19 9.73 14.47
N ILE A 36 0.47 8.60 14.37
CA ILE A 36 -0.84 8.42 15.00
C ILE A 36 -0.63 8.25 16.51
N PRO A 37 -1.24 9.10 17.38
CA PRO A 37 -1.21 8.86 18.81
C PRO A 37 -2.01 7.61 19.17
N ASP A 38 -1.42 6.67 19.92
CA ASP A 38 -2.06 5.40 20.26
C ASP A 38 -3.39 5.60 21.02
N ASP A 39 -3.42 6.57 21.93
CA ASP A 39 -4.62 6.94 22.70
C ASP A 39 -5.71 7.64 21.89
N ARG A 40 -5.41 8.05 20.65
CA ARG A 40 -6.33 8.70 19.73
C ARG A 40 -6.59 7.88 18.45
N SER A 41 -6.04 6.69 18.35
CA SER A 41 -6.16 5.82 17.16
C SER A 41 -7.60 5.45 16.79
N GLY A 42 -8.52 5.55 17.73
CA GLY A 42 -9.97 5.39 17.51
C GLY A 42 -10.68 6.60 16.86
N TYR A 43 -9.99 7.71 16.59
CA TYR A 43 -10.57 8.90 15.97
C TYR A 43 -11.22 8.59 14.61
N ARG A 44 -12.41 9.15 14.40
CA ARG A 44 -13.20 9.11 13.15
C ARG A 44 -13.67 10.52 12.81
N PRO A 45 -13.49 11.02 11.58
CA PRO A 45 -13.98 12.35 11.20
C PRO A 45 -15.51 12.41 11.12
N ALA A 46 -16.17 11.28 10.89
CA ALA A 46 -17.63 11.12 10.89
C ALA A 46 -18.01 9.70 11.27
N SER A 47 -19.27 9.48 11.69
CA SER A 47 -19.76 8.17 12.16
C SER A 47 -19.63 7.04 11.13
N GLY A 48 -19.72 7.35 9.83
CA GLY A 48 -19.56 6.38 8.74
C GLY A 48 -18.12 6.19 8.26
N SER A 49 -17.16 6.94 8.83
CA SER A 49 -15.75 6.85 8.41
C SER A 49 -15.04 5.69 9.12
N ARG A 50 -14.00 5.15 8.48
CA ARG A 50 -13.03 4.31 9.17
C ARG A 50 -12.28 5.14 10.24
N SER A 51 -11.93 4.51 11.36
CA SER A 51 -11.04 5.12 12.35
C SER A 51 -9.61 5.24 11.83
N ALA A 52 -8.79 6.03 12.50
CA ALA A 52 -7.36 6.14 12.19
C ALA A 52 -6.67 4.77 12.26
N ALA A 53 -6.97 3.94 13.28
CA ALA A 53 -6.46 2.58 13.41
C ALA A 53 -6.91 1.68 12.24
N GLU A 54 -8.17 1.76 11.83
CA GLU A 54 -8.69 0.96 10.72
C GLU A 54 -8.10 1.39 9.37
N VAL A 55 -7.87 2.70 9.15
CA VAL A 55 -7.17 3.17 7.94
C VAL A 55 -5.71 2.75 7.97
N ALA A 56 -5.05 2.87 9.12
CA ALA A 56 -3.66 2.45 9.30
C ALA A 56 -3.47 0.97 9.01
N TRP A 57 -4.36 0.12 9.55
CA TRP A 57 -4.33 -1.32 9.29
C TRP A 57 -4.63 -1.64 7.83
N HIS A 58 -5.58 -0.97 7.22
CA HIS A 58 -5.92 -1.14 5.81
C HIS A 58 -4.72 -0.84 4.89
N ILE A 59 -3.97 0.25 5.18
CA ILE A 59 -2.70 0.55 4.48
C ILE A 59 -1.67 -0.56 4.72
N ALA A 60 -1.51 -0.98 5.99
CA ALA A 60 -0.51 -1.98 6.33
C ALA A 60 -0.81 -3.35 5.71
N ALA A 61 -2.07 -3.68 5.53
CA ALA A 61 -2.53 -4.91 4.89
C ALA A 61 -2.23 -5.00 3.39
N ASP A 62 -1.88 -3.88 2.73
CA ASP A 62 -1.42 -3.88 1.32
C ASP A 62 -0.17 -4.75 1.09
N VAL A 63 0.54 -5.14 2.14
CA VAL A 63 1.67 -6.07 2.01
C VAL A 63 1.24 -7.42 1.43
N TRP A 64 0.02 -7.90 1.74
CA TRP A 64 -0.51 -9.13 1.14
C TRP A 64 -0.91 -8.94 -0.33
N PHE A 65 -1.35 -7.73 -0.70
CA PHE A 65 -1.59 -7.40 -2.10
C PHE A 65 -0.29 -7.40 -2.90
N LEU A 66 0.79 -6.81 -2.37
CA LEU A 66 2.12 -6.88 -2.99
C LEU A 66 2.63 -8.32 -3.08
N ASP A 67 2.46 -9.13 -2.04
CA ASP A 67 2.77 -10.55 -2.07
C ASP A 67 1.95 -11.30 -3.12
N GLY A 68 0.69 -10.93 -3.29
CA GLY A 68 -0.20 -11.50 -4.31
C GLY A 68 0.30 -11.29 -5.73
N ILE A 69 0.91 -10.12 -6.02
CA ILE A 69 1.54 -9.88 -7.33
C ILE A 69 2.69 -10.87 -7.57
N ALA A 70 3.54 -11.08 -6.55
CA ALA A 70 4.68 -11.99 -6.66
C ALA A 70 4.26 -13.47 -6.74
N ARG A 71 3.21 -13.86 -6.02
CA ARG A 71 2.68 -15.24 -6.02
C ARG A 71 1.69 -15.51 -7.15
N ARG A 72 1.26 -14.46 -7.86
CA ARG A 72 0.20 -14.49 -8.88
C ARG A 72 -1.15 -14.96 -8.34
N GLU A 73 -1.42 -14.65 -7.09
CA GLU A 73 -2.65 -15.01 -6.39
C GLU A 73 -2.98 -13.96 -5.34
N PHE A 74 -4.14 -13.31 -5.45
CA PHE A 74 -4.56 -12.30 -4.50
C PHE A 74 -5.45 -12.87 -3.40
N GLU A 75 -5.22 -12.38 -2.20
CA GLU A 75 -6.16 -12.53 -1.09
C GLU A 75 -7.23 -11.44 -1.16
N VAL A 76 -8.48 -11.84 -0.91
CA VAL A 76 -9.60 -10.89 -0.89
C VAL A 76 -9.69 -10.23 0.49
N ASN A 77 -9.68 -8.89 0.52
CA ASN A 77 -9.81 -8.08 1.74
C ASN A 77 -8.85 -8.49 2.87
N PRO A 78 -7.52 -8.49 2.65
CA PRO A 78 -6.56 -8.95 3.64
C PRO A 78 -6.64 -8.19 4.97
N ASP A 79 -7.08 -6.92 4.98
CA ASP A 79 -7.33 -6.14 6.18
C ASP A 79 -8.48 -6.68 7.06
N GLN A 80 -9.36 -7.50 6.49
CA GLN A 80 -10.47 -8.14 7.19
C GLN A 80 -10.14 -9.59 7.59
N THR A 81 -9.30 -10.27 6.82
CA THR A 81 -8.93 -11.68 7.05
C THR A 81 -7.75 -11.83 8.00
N HIS A 82 -6.88 -10.84 8.07
CA HIS A 82 -5.73 -10.83 8.97
C HIS A 82 -5.96 -9.88 10.15
N THR A 83 -5.42 -10.26 11.30
CA THR A 83 -5.44 -9.43 12.51
C THR A 83 -4.15 -8.63 12.61
N ASN A 84 -4.24 -7.36 13.01
CA ASN A 84 -3.07 -6.54 13.30
C ASN A 84 -2.24 -7.19 14.43
N PRO A 85 -0.98 -7.59 14.16
CA PRO A 85 -0.16 -8.28 15.14
C PRO A 85 0.57 -7.31 16.10
N THR A 86 0.42 -6.00 15.91
CA THR A 86 1.18 -4.97 16.66
C THR A 86 0.35 -4.37 17.78
N ARG A 87 1.01 -3.79 18.79
CA ARG A 87 0.42 -3.22 20.00
C ARG A 87 0.38 -1.70 19.98
N SER A 88 1.17 -1.08 19.08
CA SER A 88 1.26 0.38 18.92
C SER A 88 1.37 0.76 17.46
N THR A 89 1.14 2.02 17.16
CA THR A 89 1.28 2.58 15.83
C THR A 89 2.75 2.64 15.37
N ALA A 90 3.68 2.80 16.30
CA ALA A 90 5.12 2.70 16.03
C ALA A 90 5.52 1.28 15.61
N GLU A 91 5.08 0.26 16.36
CA GLU A 91 5.29 -1.15 15.97
C GLU A 91 4.65 -1.47 14.62
N LEU A 92 3.45 -0.92 14.33
CA LEU A 92 2.79 -1.10 13.03
C LEU A 92 3.62 -0.50 11.89
N ALA A 93 4.21 0.67 12.08
CA ALA A 93 5.05 1.32 11.08
C ALA A 93 6.31 0.49 10.77
N GLU A 94 6.97 -0.04 11.80
CA GLU A 94 8.14 -0.91 11.65
C GLU A 94 7.76 -2.24 10.96
N TRP A 95 6.69 -2.87 11.41
CA TRP A 95 6.16 -4.09 10.82
C TRP A 95 5.83 -3.92 9.34
N TYR A 96 5.09 -2.85 9.00
CA TYR A 96 4.73 -2.51 7.63
C TYR A 96 5.96 -2.35 6.75
N LEU A 97 6.94 -1.55 7.21
CA LEU A 97 8.16 -1.28 6.43
C LEU A 97 8.98 -2.54 6.16
N ALA A 98 9.13 -3.40 7.17
CA ALA A 98 9.83 -4.67 7.02
C ALA A 98 9.12 -5.61 6.03
N ARG A 99 7.78 -5.68 6.10
CA ARG A 99 6.97 -6.53 5.22
C ARG A 99 6.97 -6.04 3.78
N VAL A 100 6.83 -4.72 3.56
CA VAL A 100 6.91 -4.13 2.22
C VAL A 100 8.26 -4.40 1.58
N ARG A 101 9.37 -4.21 2.30
CA ARG A 101 10.72 -4.51 1.79
C ARG A 101 10.81 -5.97 1.32
N GLY A 102 10.36 -6.91 2.14
CA GLY A 102 10.36 -8.33 1.76
C GLY A 102 9.47 -8.65 0.55
N ALA A 103 8.30 -8.00 0.44
CA ALA A 103 7.42 -8.15 -0.72
C ALA A 103 8.07 -7.59 -2.00
N LEU A 104 8.71 -6.42 -1.92
CA LEU A 104 9.40 -5.81 -3.05
C LEU A 104 10.60 -6.66 -3.51
N ASP A 105 11.32 -7.31 -2.60
CA ASP A 105 12.39 -8.25 -2.97
C ASP A 105 11.85 -9.44 -3.76
N ARG A 106 10.70 -10.00 -3.35
CA ARG A 106 10.04 -11.06 -4.11
C ARG A 106 9.57 -10.58 -5.48
N ILE A 107 9.00 -9.37 -5.58
CA ILE A 107 8.58 -8.77 -6.85
C ILE A 107 9.77 -8.56 -7.80
N ARG A 108 10.94 -8.17 -7.29
CA ARG A 108 12.17 -8.06 -8.11
C ARG A 108 12.55 -9.37 -8.78
N ALA A 109 12.29 -10.50 -8.13
CA ALA A 109 12.62 -11.83 -8.61
C ALA A 109 11.59 -12.41 -9.59
N VAL A 110 10.43 -11.79 -9.78
CA VAL A 110 9.39 -12.28 -10.72
C VAL A 110 9.92 -12.22 -12.15
N PRO A 111 9.85 -13.30 -12.94
CA PRO A 111 10.23 -13.28 -14.36
C PRO A 111 9.42 -12.25 -15.15
N ALA A 112 10.06 -11.60 -16.13
CA ALA A 112 9.42 -10.54 -16.92
C ALA A 112 8.19 -11.04 -17.70
N GLU A 113 8.23 -12.28 -18.17
CA GLU A 113 7.14 -12.96 -18.87
C GLU A 113 5.91 -13.14 -17.97
N GLU A 114 6.13 -13.40 -16.69
CA GLU A 114 5.05 -13.50 -15.71
C GLU A 114 4.43 -12.14 -15.38
N LEU A 115 5.19 -11.06 -15.49
CA LEU A 115 4.67 -9.72 -15.25
C LEU A 115 3.70 -9.25 -16.34
N VAL A 116 3.87 -9.69 -17.60
CA VAL A 116 2.93 -9.38 -18.68
C VAL A 116 1.74 -10.33 -18.72
N ALA A 117 1.88 -11.52 -18.15
CA ALA A 117 0.78 -12.48 -18.12
C ALA A 117 -0.40 -11.94 -17.29
N PRO A 118 -1.65 -12.18 -17.72
CA PRO A 118 -2.84 -11.73 -17.00
C PRO A 118 -2.90 -12.28 -15.58
N LEU A 119 -3.32 -11.43 -14.65
CA LEU A 119 -3.55 -11.77 -13.26
C LEU A 119 -4.94 -11.24 -12.86
N THR A 120 -5.73 -12.09 -12.23
CA THR A 120 -7.08 -11.77 -11.81
C THR A 120 -7.11 -11.39 -10.34
N LEU A 121 -7.68 -10.24 -10.01
CA LEU A 121 -7.95 -9.87 -8.63
C LEU A 121 -9.22 -10.59 -8.17
N GLY A 122 -9.09 -11.55 -7.25
CA GLY A 122 -10.20 -12.37 -6.75
C GLY A 122 -11.40 -11.55 -6.29
N GLY A 123 -12.59 -11.96 -6.68
CA GLY A 123 -13.86 -11.32 -6.32
C GLY A 123 -14.26 -10.10 -7.15
N VAL A 124 -13.34 -9.28 -7.60
CA VAL A 124 -13.64 -8.07 -8.38
C VAL A 124 -13.55 -8.36 -9.88
N SER A 125 -12.56 -9.14 -10.31
CA SER A 125 -12.33 -9.40 -11.73
C SER A 125 -13.10 -10.59 -12.27
N GLU A 126 -13.47 -11.56 -11.45
CA GLU A 126 -14.37 -12.64 -11.88
C GLU A 126 -15.76 -12.11 -12.26
N GLN A 127 -16.26 -11.09 -11.53
CA GLN A 127 -17.53 -10.44 -11.85
C GLN A 127 -17.43 -9.44 -13.00
N SER A 128 -16.24 -8.83 -13.22
CA SER A 128 -16.02 -7.83 -14.27
C SER A 128 -15.35 -8.37 -15.53
N GLY A 129 -14.86 -9.61 -15.51
CA GLY A 129 -14.12 -10.21 -16.63
C GLY A 129 -12.76 -9.55 -16.92
N ASN A 130 -12.26 -8.69 -16.01
CA ASN A 130 -11.05 -7.92 -16.22
C ASN A 130 -9.84 -8.56 -15.53
N ALA A 131 -9.04 -9.27 -16.30
CA ALA A 131 -7.67 -9.62 -15.92
C ALA A 131 -6.72 -8.56 -16.49
N PHE A 132 -5.76 -8.10 -15.68
CA PHE A 132 -4.74 -7.15 -16.11
C PHE A 132 -3.36 -7.82 -16.07
N PRO A 133 -2.39 -7.37 -16.91
CA PRO A 133 -1.01 -7.76 -16.72
C PRO A 133 -0.54 -7.51 -15.29
N ALA A 134 0.22 -8.44 -14.71
CA ALA A 134 0.58 -8.36 -13.29
C ALA A 134 1.32 -7.07 -12.92
N PHE A 135 2.12 -6.50 -13.84
CA PHE A 135 2.81 -5.24 -13.60
C PHE A 135 1.87 -4.05 -13.36
N VAL A 136 0.64 -4.06 -13.89
CA VAL A 136 -0.34 -2.97 -13.70
C VAL A 136 -0.75 -2.85 -12.22
N TYR A 137 -0.76 -3.97 -11.50
CA TYR A 137 -1.10 -3.97 -10.08
C TYR A 137 -0.05 -3.29 -9.20
N LEU A 138 1.18 -3.11 -9.66
CA LEU A 138 2.17 -2.26 -8.97
C LEU A 138 1.73 -0.79 -8.93
N LEU A 139 1.14 -0.29 -10.02
CA LEU A 139 0.57 1.06 -10.03
C LEU A 139 -0.66 1.16 -9.12
N TRP A 140 -1.50 0.12 -9.08
CA TRP A 140 -2.66 0.09 -8.19
C TRP A 140 -2.24 0.09 -6.72
N ALA A 141 -1.26 -0.73 -6.33
CA ALA A 141 -0.70 -0.72 -4.98
C ALA A 141 -0.21 0.68 -4.58
N HIS A 142 0.53 1.35 -5.48
CA HIS A 142 1.01 2.71 -5.26
C HIS A 142 -0.15 3.69 -5.05
N THR A 143 -1.12 3.75 -5.98
CA THR A 143 -2.22 4.71 -5.92
C THR A 143 -3.13 4.47 -4.72
N HIS A 144 -3.38 3.22 -4.34
CA HIS A 144 -4.14 2.84 -3.17
C HIS A 144 -3.46 3.32 -1.88
N THR A 145 -2.17 3.02 -1.71
CA THR A 145 -1.41 3.47 -0.55
C THR A 145 -1.37 5.00 -0.45
N VAL A 146 -1.11 5.71 -1.56
CA VAL A 146 -1.10 7.19 -1.60
C VAL A 146 -2.46 7.77 -1.20
N HIS A 147 -3.56 7.20 -1.70
CA HIS A 147 -4.92 7.63 -1.37
C HIS A 147 -5.18 7.52 0.14
N HIS A 148 -4.99 6.35 0.73
CA HIS A 148 -5.30 6.12 2.14
C HIS A 148 -4.30 6.81 3.08
N ARG A 149 -3.04 6.94 2.70
CA ARG A 149 -2.08 7.77 3.43
C ARG A 149 -2.50 9.23 3.47
N GLY A 150 -2.98 9.79 2.36
CA GLY A 150 -3.53 11.15 2.32
C GLY A 150 -4.74 11.31 3.23
N GLN A 151 -5.64 10.32 3.24
CA GLN A 151 -6.77 10.27 4.18
C GLN A 151 -6.28 10.27 5.63
N LEU A 152 -5.33 9.41 5.97
CA LEU A 152 -4.79 9.29 7.32
C LEU A 152 -4.04 10.55 7.77
N ALA A 153 -3.26 11.17 6.88
CA ALA A 153 -2.56 12.43 7.15
C ALA A 153 -3.53 13.56 7.53
N ALA A 154 -4.73 13.58 6.90
CA ALA A 154 -5.77 14.55 7.24
C ALA A 154 -6.36 14.33 8.64
N TYR A 155 -6.26 13.12 9.21
CA TYR A 155 -6.74 12.81 10.56
C TYR A 155 -5.78 13.27 11.66
N LEU A 156 -4.47 13.42 11.36
CA LEU A 156 -3.45 13.65 12.37
C LEU A 156 -3.68 14.95 13.16
N ARG A 157 -3.92 16.08 12.50
CA ARG A 157 -4.15 17.36 13.21
C ARG A 157 -5.36 17.36 14.13
N PRO A 158 -6.54 16.87 13.70
CA PRO A 158 -7.69 16.69 14.60
C PRO A 158 -7.40 15.79 15.82
N MET A 159 -6.45 14.84 15.69
CA MET A 159 -5.98 14.01 16.80
C MET A 159 -4.93 14.72 17.69
N GLY A 160 -4.52 15.95 17.37
CA GLY A 160 -3.47 16.68 18.08
C GLY A 160 -2.05 16.26 17.70
N ALA A 161 -1.88 15.49 16.63
CA ALA A 161 -0.58 15.05 16.15
C ALA A 161 0.00 15.99 15.08
N LYS A 162 1.31 15.92 14.92
CA LYS A 162 2.02 16.60 13.82
C LYS A 162 1.86 15.81 12.53
N VAL A 163 1.74 16.51 11.41
CA VAL A 163 1.71 15.90 10.07
C VAL A 163 3.13 15.88 9.53
N PRO A 164 3.71 14.68 9.25
CA PRO A 164 5.01 14.58 8.60
C PRO A 164 5.02 15.20 7.20
N GLY A 165 6.17 15.72 6.76
CA GLY A 165 6.37 16.10 5.37
C GLY A 165 6.24 14.85 4.47
N ILE A 166 5.39 14.91 3.43
CA ILE A 166 5.12 13.77 2.53
C ILE A 166 5.88 13.96 1.21
N TYR A 167 5.46 14.91 0.39
CA TYR A 167 6.13 15.26 -0.89
C TYR A 167 6.81 16.63 -0.83
N GLY A 168 6.89 17.20 0.34
CA GLY A 168 7.47 18.48 0.66
C GLY A 168 7.27 18.81 2.12
N PRO A 169 7.71 19.97 2.60
CA PRO A 169 7.53 20.39 3.98
C PRO A 169 6.06 20.46 4.33
N SER A 170 5.72 20.12 5.58
CA SER A 170 4.41 20.37 6.16
C SER A 170 4.45 21.62 7.04
N GLY A 171 3.28 22.10 7.48
CA GLY A 171 3.24 23.18 8.48
C GLY A 171 3.83 22.78 9.83
N ASP A 172 4.03 21.49 10.08
CA ASP A 172 4.55 20.93 11.34
C ASP A 172 6.01 20.46 11.21
N GLU A 173 6.48 20.21 10.00
CA GLU A 173 7.88 19.88 9.64
C GLU A 173 8.31 20.80 8.50
N PRO A 174 8.86 21.98 8.80
CA PRO A 174 9.45 22.86 7.78
C PRO A 174 10.70 22.21 7.16
N ALA A 175 11.06 22.63 5.95
CA ALA A 175 12.23 22.15 5.22
C ALA A 175 13.55 22.49 5.95
#